data_f4e3ed335683445ca7495c32835fd068
#
_entry.id   f4e3ed335683445ca7495c32835fd068
#
_cell.length_a   1.000
_cell.length_b   1.000
_cell.length_c   1.000
_cell.angle_alpha   90.00
_cell.angle_beta   90.00
_cell.angle_gamma   90.00
#
_symmetry.space_group_name_H-M   'P 1'
#
loop_
_entity.id
_entity.type
_entity.pdbx_description
1 polymer ?
#
loop_
_entity_poly.entity_id
_entity_poly.type
_entity_poly.pdbx_seq_one_letter_code
_entity_poly.pdbx_strand_id
1 'polypeptide(L)'
;MREREEDTVLASRARRGDSSAFHELYSRYAPRVFSLALGILGDRFAAEDVVQDTFLSAWRHIAAYESAQGSFAVWITHIAHNKTVDILRRRRRGQGHQVPGTVEDLLALLPDPRPGPDQQSETRWASERVREALGRLPASYREVLVLAYFYGYTHQEIARHTGHPLGTVKTWIRQGLEALRGTLEGGGL
;
A
#
# COMPACT_ATOMS: atom_id res chain seq x y z
N MET A 1 20.50 0.10 5.24
CA MET A 1 21.20 -1.21 5.19
C MET A 1 21.11 -1.93 6.53
N ARG A 2 21.43 -1.31 7.66
CA ARG A 2 21.30 -1.88 9.03
C ARG A 2 19.90 -2.40 9.37
N GLU A 3 18.85 -1.60 9.19
CA GLU A 3 17.47 -2.01 9.50
C GLU A 3 17.04 -3.29 8.74
N ARG A 4 17.43 -3.42 7.47
CA ARG A 4 17.09 -4.59 6.67
C ARG A 4 17.80 -5.86 7.18
N GLU A 5 19.00 -5.74 7.71
CA GLU A 5 19.74 -6.86 8.31
C GLU A 5 19.11 -7.26 9.66
N GLU A 6 18.73 -6.29 10.48
CA GLU A 6 18.04 -6.49 11.74
C GLU A 6 16.67 -7.18 11.54
N ASP A 7 15.87 -6.69 10.58
CA ASP A 7 14.58 -7.31 10.24
C ASP A 7 14.73 -8.76 9.77
N THR A 8 15.77 -9.06 9.01
CA THR A 8 16.05 -10.43 8.56
C THR A 8 16.35 -11.36 9.74
N VAL A 9 17.10 -10.87 10.73
CA VAL A 9 17.40 -11.61 11.97
C VAL A 9 16.13 -11.81 12.79
N LEU A 10 15.33 -10.75 12.98
CA LEU A 10 14.06 -10.83 13.72
C LEU A 10 13.08 -11.77 13.05
N ALA A 11 12.91 -11.69 11.74
CA ALA A 11 12.03 -12.60 11.00
C ALA A 11 12.50 -14.06 11.08
N SER A 12 13.81 -14.30 11.04
CA SER A 12 14.38 -15.63 11.22
C SER A 12 14.11 -16.20 12.63
N ARG A 13 14.17 -15.37 13.66
CA ARG A 13 13.84 -15.75 15.04
C ARG A 13 12.34 -16.04 15.17
N ALA A 14 11.49 -15.15 14.63
CA ALA A 14 10.04 -15.31 14.63
C ALA A 14 9.61 -16.61 13.92
N ARG A 15 10.26 -16.99 12.82
CA ARG A 15 10.03 -18.29 12.12
C ARG A 15 10.29 -19.50 13.02
N ARG A 16 11.15 -19.38 14.01
CA ARG A 16 11.44 -20.41 15.02
C ARG A 16 10.51 -20.37 16.24
N GLY A 17 9.46 -19.51 16.19
CA GLY A 17 8.47 -19.37 17.25
C GLY A 17 8.82 -18.32 18.31
N ASP A 18 9.85 -17.51 18.10
CA ASP A 18 10.23 -16.41 18.99
C ASP A 18 9.21 -15.26 18.89
N SER A 19 8.24 -15.25 19.80
CA SER A 19 7.21 -14.22 19.86
C SER A 19 7.74 -12.84 20.20
N SER A 20 8.86 -12.74 20.92
CA SER A 20 9.47 -11.45 21.26
C SER A 20 10.08 -10.79 20.02
N ALA A 21 10.74 -11.57 19.15
CA ALA A 21 11.24 -11.07 17.87
C ALA A 21 10.10 -10.59 16.95
N PHE A 22 8.98 -11.31 16.95
CA PHE A 22 7.81 -10.86 16.16
C PHE A 22 7.15 -9.62 16.78
N HIS A 23 7.11 -9.49 18.09
CA HIS A 23 6.60 -8.29 18.77
C HIS A 23 7.44 -7.04 18.41
N GLU A 24 8.75 -7.19 18.27
CA GLU A 24 9.62 -6.11 17.81
C GLU A 24 9.32 -5.69 16.38
N LEU A 25 9.10 -6.65 15.47
CA LEU A 25 8.62 -6.36 14.11
C LEU A 25 7.24 -5.69 14.12
N TYR A 26 6.32 -6.14 14.98
CA TYR A 26 5.03 -5.49 15.18
C TYR A 26 5.19 -4.02 15.58
N SER A 27 5.96 -3.75 16.63
CA SER A 27 6.16 -2.39 17.16
C SER A 27 6.78 -1.44 16.12
N ARG A 28 7.68 -1.97 15.28
CA ARG A 28 8.36 -1.22 14.21
C ARG A 28 7.43 -0.89 13.03
N TYR A 29 6.56 -1.83 12.64
CA TYR A 29 5.78 -1.71 11.40
C TYR A 29 4.30 -1.41 11.59
N ALA A 30 3.71 -1.59 12.78
CA ALA A 30 2.30 -1.31 13.04
C ALA A 30 1.91 0.15 12.72
N PRO A 31 2.70 1.17 13.09
CA PRO A 31 2.37 2.57 12.73
C PRO A 31 2.32 2.79 11.22
N ARG A 32 3.24 2.16 10.45
CA ARG A 32 3.28 2.25 8.99
C ARG A 32 2.08 1.56 8.34
N VAL A 33 1.72 0.37 8.81
CA VAL A 33 0.54 -0.38 8.34
C VAL A 33 -0.73 0.40 8.65
N PHE A 34 -0.83 0.97 9.85
CA PHE A 34 -1.96 1.82 10.25
C PHE A 34 -2.10 3.04 9.35
N SER A 35 -1.00 3.78 9.12
CA SER A 35 -1.01 4.97 8.26
C SER A 35 -1.41 4.65 6.82
N LEU A 36 -0.93 3.52 6.26
CA LEU A 36 -1.33 3.03 4.96
C LEU A 36 -2.84 2.77 4.91
N ALA A 37 -3.35 1.99 5.85
CA ALA A 37 -4.76 1.61 5.88
C ALA A 37 -5.67 2.82 6.11
N LEU A 38 -5.31 3.71 7.05
CA LEU A 38 -6.03 4.95 7.32
C LEU A 38 -6.05 5.86 6.10
N GLY A 39 -4.89 6.00 5.42
CA GLY A 39 -4.76 6.79 4.20
C GLY A 39 -5.66 6.30 3.06
N ILE A 40 -5.96 5.02 2.98
CA ILE A 40 -6.80 4.44 1.92
C ILE A 40 -8.28 4.37 2.36
N LEU A 41 -8.56 4.00 3.61
CA LEU A 41 -9.93 3.76 4.09
C LEU A 41 -10.62 5.02 4.63
N GLY A 42 -9.86 6.02 5.09
CA GLY A 42 -10.37 7.20 5.76
C GLY A 42 -11.09 6.91 7.10
N ASP A 43 -10.94 5.70 7.62
CA ASP A 43 -11.67 5.18 8.78
C ASP A 43 -10.69 4.55 9.76
N ARG A 44 -10.61 5.14 10.96
CA ARG A 44 -9.67 4.74 12.00
C ARG A 44 -9.92 3.32 12.49
N PHE A 45 -11.17 2.96 12.75
CA PHE A 45 -11.51 1.63 13.26
C PHE A 45 -11.17 0.54 12.24
N ALA A 46 -11.53 0.77 10.97
CA ALA A 46 -11.16 -0.16 9.91
C ALA A 46 -9.64 -0.24 9.71
N ALA A 47 -8.90 0.84 9.93
CA ALA A 47 -7.44 0.82 9.86
C ALA A 47 -6.82 0.01 11.01
N GLU A 48 -7.36 0.11 12.22
CA GLU A 48 -6.95 -0.70 13.38
C GLU A 48 -7.22 -2.20 13.14
N ASP A 49 -8.38 -2.54 12.55
CA ASP A 49 -8.69 -3.92 12.14
C ASP A 49 -7.69 -4.44 11.09
N VAL A 50 -7.32 -3.62 10.10
CA VAL A 50 -6.30 -3.98 9.10
C VAL A 50 -4.96 -4.26 9.77
N VAL A 51 -4.53 -3.47 10.76
CA VAL A 51 -3.29 -3.73 11.50
C VAL A 51 -3.34 -5.12 12.15
N GLN A 52 -4.39 -5.40 12.92
CA GLN A 52 -4.55 -6.68 13.61
C GLN A 52 -4.53 -7.85 12.61
N ASP A 53 -5.35 -7.78 11.57
CA ASP A 53 -5.46 -8.81 10.55
C ASP A 53 -4.15 -9.01 9.76
N THR A 54 -3.40 -7.93 9.50
CA THR A 54 -2.12 -7.97 8.82
C THR A 54 -1.10 -8.75 9.63
N PHE A 55 -0.95 -8.42 10.90
CA PHE A 55 0.04 -9.08 11.75
C PHE A 55 -0.36 -10.50 12.14
N LEU A 56 -1.64 -10.79 12.32
CA LEU A 56 -2.12 -12.17 12.46
C LEU A 56 -1.81 -13.01 11.22
N SER A 57 -2.04 -12.45 10.03
CA SER A 57 -1.69 -13.11 8.78
C SER A 57 -0.17 -13.29 8.64
N ALA A 58 0.60 -12.26 8.96
CA ALA A 58 2.06 -12.31 8.92
C ALA A 58 2.62 -13.39 9.86
N TRP A 59 2.12 -13.45 11.10
CA TRP A 59 2.51 -14.50 12.06
C TRP A 59 2.26 -15.91 11.52
N ARG A 60 1.07 -16.14 10.97
CA ARG A 60 0.70 -17.46 10.41
C ARG A 60 1.55 -17.86 9.20
N HIS A 61 2.01 -16.88 8.43
CA HIS A 61 2.72 -17.09 7.17
C HIS A 61 4.19 -16.66 7.22
N ILE A 62 4.74 -16.41 8.42
CA ILE A 62 6.14 -15.95 8.58
C ILE A 62 7.14 -16.94 7.97
N ALA A 63 6.79 -18.23 7.91
CA ALA A 63 7.60 -19.25 7.26
C ALA A 63 7.78 -19.02 5.75
N ALA A 64 6.82 -18.35 5.10
CA ALA A 64 6.86 -18.02 3.68
C ALA A 64 7.64 -16.72 3.38
N TYR A 65 8.04 -15.97 4.38
CA TYR A 65 8.88 -14.80 4.18
C TYR A 65 10.30 -15.21 3.81
N GLU A 66 10.77 -14.73 2.66
CA GLU A 66 12.13 -14.93 2.15
C GLU A 66 12.81 -13.57 1.94
N SER A 67 13.85 -13.28 2.72
CA SER A 67 14.60 -12.02 2.64
C SER A 67 15.29 -11.79 1.29
N ALA A 68 15.53 -12.86 0.53
CA ALA A 68 16.09 -12.80 -0.82
C ALA A 68 15.08 -12.20 -1.84
N GLN A 69 13.78 -12.36 -1.60
CA GLN A 69 12.71 -11.83 -2.47
C GLN A 69 12.32 -10.39 -2.14
N GLY A 70 12.69 -9.87 -0.97
CA GLY A 70 12.40 -8.50 -0.57
C GLY A 70 12.57 -8.25 0.93
N SER A 71 12.55 -6.98 1.34
CA SER A 71 12.60 -6.63 2.76
C SER A 71 11.29 -6.99 3.47
N PHE A 72 11.38 -7.17 4.81
CA PHE A 72 10.19 -7.39 5.64
C PHE A 72 9.19 -6.24 5.50
N ALA A 73 9.68 -5.00 5.39
CA ALA A 73 8.86 -3.82 5.14
C ALA A 73 7.99 -3.96 3.87
N VAL A 74 8.54 -4.43 2.77
CA VAL A 74 7.81 -4.65 1.52
C VAL A 74 6.78 -5.76 1.69
N TRP A 75 7.18 -6.87 2.29
CA TRP A 75 6.31 -8.03 2.50
C TRP A 75 5.10 -7.71 3.39
N ILE A 76 5.32 -7.05 4.54
CA ILE A 76 4.22 -6.68 5.45
C ILE A 76 3.29 -5.62 4.84
N THR A 77 3.87 -4.66 4.11
CA THR A 77 3.09 -3.62 3.40
C THR A 77 2.21 -4.23 2.32
N HIS A 78 2.68 -5.26 1.61
CA HIS A 78 1.89 -5.98 0.61
C HIS A 78 0.70 -6.72 1.24
N ILE A 79 0.90 -7.37 2.40
CA ILE A 79 -0.19 -8.02 3.14
C ILE A 79 -1.22 -6.97 3.57
N ALA A 80 -0.77 -5.86 4.15
CA ALA A 80 -1.62 -4.76 4.59
C ALA A 80 -2.44 -4.16 3.46
N HIS A 81 -1.80 -3.85 2.34
CA HIS A 81 -2.45 -3.30 1.16
C HIS A 81 -3.55 -4.23 0.63
N ASN A 82 -3.27 -5.53 0.50
CA ASN A 82 -4.26 -6.50 0.03
C ASN A 82 -5.49 -6.54 0.94
N LYS A 83 -5.31 -6.55 2.26
CA LYS A 83 -6.42 -6.51 3.23
C LYS A 83 -7.23 -5.21 3.15
N THR A 84 -6.54 -4.08 2.99
CA THR A 84 -7.17 -2.77 2.82
C THR A 84 -8.04 -2.73 1.55
N VAL A 85 -7.49 -3.22 0.45
CA VAL A 85 -8.20 -3.30 -0.84
C VAL A 85 -9.41 -4.24 -0.77
N ASP A 86 -9.34 -5.34 -0.02
CA ASP A 86 -10.47 -6.24 0.17
C ASP A 86 -11.62 -5.57 0.94
N ILE A 87 -11.31 -4.74 1.95
CA ILE A 87 -12.32 -3.94 2.65
C ILE A 87 -12.98 -2.93 1.70
N LEU A 88 -12.17 -2.21 0.91
CA LEU A 88 -12.70 -1.29 -0.10
C LEU A 88 -13.65 -1.99 -1.08
N ARG A 89 -13.25 -3.15 -1.59
CA ARG A 89 -14.08 -3.93 -2.51
C ARG A 89 -15.41 -4.34 -1.88
N ARG A 90 -15.41 -4.74 -0.60
CA ARG A 90 -16.62 -5.08 0.15
C ARG A 90 -17.53 -3.86 0.32
N ARG A 91 -16.98 -2.70 0.75
CA ARG A 91 -17.73 -1.44 0.90
C ARG A 91 -18.35 -1.01 -0.43
N ARG A 92 -17.59 -1.08 -1.53
CA ARG A 92 -18.07 -0.71 -2.86
C ARG A 92 -19.24 -1.57 -3.34
N ARG A 93 -19.20 -2.89 -3.11
CA ARG A 93 -20.29 -3.80 -3.45
C ARG A 93 -21.59 -3.48 -2.71
N GLY A 94 -21.48 -2.99 -1.46
CA GLY A 94 -22.64 -2.63 -0.62
C GLY A 94 -23.26 -1.28 -0.91
N GLN A 95 -22.53 -0.34 -1.52
CA GLN A 95 -22.94 1.07 -1.63
C GLN A 95 -23.11 1.59 -3.05
N GLY A 96 -22.91 0.77 -4.09
CA GLY A 96 -23.07 1.21 -5.49
C GLY A 96 -22.16 2.39 -5.88
N HIS A 97 -20.97 2.49 -5.30
CA HIS A 97 -20.06 3.65 -5.48
C HIS A 97 -19.71 3.84 -6.96
N GLN A 98 -20.08 4.99 -7.47
CA GLN A 98 -19.62 5.49 -8.77
C GLN A 98 -18.16 5.92 -8.63
N VAL A 99 -17.33 5.59 -9.62
CA VAL A 99 -15.98 6.11 -9.73
C VAL A 99 -16.09 7.62 -9.97
N PRO A 100 -15.30 8.47 -9.28
CA PRO A 100 -15.19 9.87 -9.64
C PRO A 100 -14.83 10.04 -11.12
N GLY A 101 -15.42 11.03 -11.78
CA GLY A 101 -15.40 11.12 -13.24
C GLY A 101 -14.05 11.49 -13.86
N THR A 102 -13.11 12.07 -13.08
CA THR A 102 -11.80 12.51 -13.59
C THR A 102 -10.65 12.01 -12.74
N VAL A 103 -9.45 11.92 -13.33
CA VAL A 103 -8.23 11.55 -12.59
C VAL A 103 -7.90 12.58 -11.53
N GLU A 104 -8.22 13.85 -11.78
CA GLU A 104 -8.06 14.96 -10.85
C GLU A 104 -8.98 14.78 -9.63
N ASP A 105 -10.21 14.39 -9.83
CA ASP A 105 -11.15 14.05 -8.75
C ASP A 105 -10.65 12.86 -7.94
N LEU A 106 -10.09 11.84 -8.63
CA LEU A 106 -9.48 10.68 -7.99
C LEU A 106 -8.28 11.07 -7.12
N LEU A 107 -7.44 11.99 -7.60
CA LEU A 107 -6.27 12.48 -6.85
C LEU A 107 -6.68 13.39 -5.68
N ALA A 108 -7.73 14.20 -5.87
CA ALA A 108 -8.26 15.07 -4.81
C ALA A 108 -8.88 14.28 -3.66
N LEU A 109 -9.43 13.09 -3.95
CA LEU A 109 -9.99 12.17 -2.96
C LEU A 109 -8.93 11.25 -2.32
N LEU A 110 -7.67 11.26 -2.79
CA LEU A 110 -6.62 10.63 -2.02
C LEU A 110 -6.60 11.27 -0.64
N PRO A 111 -6.76 10.48 0.44
CA PRO A 111 -6.82 11.02 1.77
C PRO A 111 -5.65 11.97 1.99
N ASP A 112 -5.97 13.19 2.42
CA ASP A 112 -4.95 14.11 2.90
C ASP A 112 -4.27 13.41 4.08
N PRO A 113 -2.99 13.09 4.00
CA PRO A 113 -2.29 12.46 5.09
C PRO A 113 -2.10 13.49 6.20
N ARG A 114 -3.18 13.89 6.88
CA ARG A 114 -3.09 14.63 8.14
C ARG A 114 -3.00 13.62 9.26
N PRO A 115 -1.79 13.22 9.68
CA PRO A 115 -1.62 12.46 10.89
C PRO A 115 -1.97 13.37 12.07
N GLY A 116 -2.41 12.77 13.16
CA GLY A 116 -2.51 13.47 14.43
C GLY A 116 -1.19 14.15 14.80
N PRO A 117 -1.20 15.09 15.77
CA PRO A 117 -0.08 16.01 16.06
C PRO A 117 1.29 15.34 16.31
N ASP A 118 1.35 14.05 16.65
CA ASP A 118 2.57 13.36 17.05
C ASP A 118 3.27 12.51 15.96
N GLN A 119 2.71 12.37 14.76
CA GLN A 119 3.29 11.55 13.68
C GLN A 119 3.61 12.37 12.41
N GLN A 120 3.88 13.66 12.56
CA GLN A 120 3.75 14.65 11.48
C GLN A 120 4.90 14.71 10.47
N SER A 121 6.08 14.14 10.69
CA SER A 121 7.20 14.42 9.78
C SER A 121 7.45 13.36 8.69
N GLU A 122 7.63 12.10 9.03
CA GLU A 122 8.06 11.09 8.03
C GLU A 122 6.94 10.58 7.12
N THR A 123 5.75 10.33 7.67
CA THR A 123 4.60 9.84 6.89
C THR A 123 4.06 10.90 5.92
N ARG A 124 4.10 12.16 6.30
CA ARG A 124 3.71 13.28 5.44
C ARG A 124 4.64 13.43 4.24
N TRP A 125 5.96 13.41 4.47
CA TRP A 125 6.97 13.46 3.42
C TRP A 125 6.82 12.30 2.42
N ALA A 126 6.59 11.08 2.92
CA ALA A 126 6.40 9.92 2.07
C ALA A 126 5.14 10.06 1.20
N SER A 127 4.04 10.57 1.76
CA SER A 127 2.78 10.76 1.03
C SER A 127 2.84 11.87 0.00
N GLU A 128 3.48 13.00 0.33
CA GLU A 128 3.71 14.10 -0.60
C GLU A 128 4.59 13.67 -1.77
N ARG A 129 5.67 12.92 -1.51
CA ARG A 129 6.54 12.36 -2.56
C ARG A 129 5.81 11.39 -3.48
N VAL A 130 4.97 10.52 -2.93
CA VAL A 130 4.15 9.59 -3.75
C VAL A 130 3.15 10.36 -4.61
N ARG A 131 2.47 11.37 -4.05
CA ARG A 131 1.53 12.22 -4.80
C ARG A 131 2.23 12.99 -5.92
N GLU A 132 3.39 13.56 -5.64
CA GLU A 132 4.20 14.27 -6.63
C GLU A 132 4.69 13.31 -7.73
N ALA A 133 5.19 12.13 -7.37
CA ALA A 133 5.62 11.12 -8.31
C ALA A 133 4.45 10.63 -9.20
N LEU A 134 3.26 10.41 -8.62
CA LEU A 134 2.04 10.12 -9.39
C LEU A 134 1.67 11.26 -10.33
N GLY A 135 1.81 12.50 -9.89
CA GLY A 135 1.55 13.69 -10.72
C GLY A 135 2.44 13.79 -11.97
N ARG A 136 3.65 13.27 -11.89
CA ARG A 136 4.62 13.24 -13.03
C ARG A 136 4.37 12.12 -14.04
N LEU A 137 3.53 11.13 -13.69
CA LEU A 137 3.20 10.05 -14.61
C LEU A 137 2.28 10.52 -15.75
N PRO A 138 2.36 9.90 -16.94
CA PRO A 138 1.34 10.01 -17.96
C PRO A 138 -0.05 9.74 -17.39
N ALA A 139 -1.07 10.47 -17.83
CA ALA A 139 -2.43 10.39 -17.30
C ALA A 139 -2.98 8.95 -17.30
N SER A 140 -2.74 8.19 -18.38
CA SER A 140 -3.18 6.78 -18.49
C SER A 140 -2.55 5.86 -17.44
N TYR A 141 -1.26 6.05 -17.12
CA TYR A 141 -0.59 5.23 -16.09
C TYR A 141 -1.08 5.61 -14.69
N ARG A 142 -1.21 6.91 -14.44
CA ARG A 142 -1.72 7.45 -13.18
C ARG A 142 -3.13 6.94 -12.88
N GLU A 143 -4.03 7.04 -13.86
CA GLU A 143 -5.41 6.60 -13.74
C GLU A 143 -5.51 5.11 -13.34
N VAL A 144 -4.86 4.22 -14.08
CA VAL A 144 -4.94 2.79 -13.80
C VAL A 144 -4.30 2.41 -12.45
N LEU A 145 -3.24 3.13 -12.04
CA LEU A 145 -2.61 2.91 -10.74
C LEU A 145 -3.52 3.37 -9.59
N VAL A 146 -4.12 4.55 -9.71
CA VAL A 146 -5.03 5.08 -8.70
C VAL A 146 -6.24 4.16 -8.55
N LEU A 147 -6.87 3.74 -9.65
CA LEU A 147 -7.98 2.80 -9.63
C LEU A 147 -7.62 1.46 -8.99
N ALA A 148 -6.44 0.90 -9.32
CA ALA A 148 -6.01 -0.38 -8.78
C ALA A 148 -5.67 -0.32 -7.29
N TYR A 149 -4.85 0.66 -6.89
CA TYR A 149 -4.22 0.68 -5.57
C TYR A 149 -5.01 1.46 -4.51
N PHE A 150 -5.73 2.50 -4.90
CA PHE A 150 -6.50 3.32 -3.95
C PHE A 150 -7.99 3.03 -3.97
N TYR A 151 -8.53 2.59 -5.11
CA TYR A 151 -9.96 2.25 -5.23
C TYR A 151 -10.23 0.76 -5.26
N GLY A 152 -9.18 -0.07 -5.31
CA GLY A 152 -9.30 -1.52 -5.22
C GLY A 152 -9.94 -2.17 -6.45
N TYR A 153 -9.92 -1.52 -7.62
CA TYR A 153 -10.43 -2.11 -8.85
C TYR A 153 -9.55 -3.26 -9.33
N THR A 154 -10.15 -4.35 -9.79
CA THR A 154 -9.43 -5.38 -10.53
C THR A 154 -9.05 -4.86 -11.91
N HIS A 155 -8.04 -5.45 -12.53
CA HIS A 155 -7.63 -5.07 -13.90
C HIS A 155 -8.78 -5.20 -14.91
N GLN A 156 -9.69 -6.17 -14.72
CA GLN A 156 -10.88 -6.32 -15.57
C GLN A 156 -11.89 -5.20 -15.35
N GLU A 157 -12.11 -4.77 -14.11
CA GLU A 157 -12.98 -3.64 -13.79
C GLU A 157 -12.40 -2.34 -14.35
N ILE A 158 -11.07 -2.13 -14.25
CA ILE A 158 -10.38 -1.00 -14.86
C ILE A 158 -10.56 -1.01 -16.38
N ALA A 159 -10.34 -2.16 -17.03
CA ALA A 159 -10.51 -2.29 -18.47
C ALA A 159 -11.94 -1.93 -18.93
N ARG A 160 -12.95 -2.39 -18.20
CA ARG A 160 -14.36 -2.04 -18.47
C ARG A 160 -14.67 -0.57 -18.21
N HIS A 161 -14.09 0.00 -17.15
CA HIS A 161 -14.31 1.40 -16.77
C HIS A 161 -13.67 2.38 -17.76
N THR A 162 -12.41 2.13 -18.13
CA THR A 162 -11.63 3.01 -18.99
C THR A 162 -11.86 2.75 -20.51
N GLY A 163 -12.55 1.67 -20.86
CA GLY A 163 -12.74 1.26 -22.26
C GLY A 163 -11.48 0.69 -22.92
N HIS A 164 -10.39 0.48 -22.17
CA HIS A 164 -9.14 -0.03 -22.71
C HIS A 164 -9.03 -1.57 -22.61
N PRO A 165 -8.34 -2.23 -23.57
CA PRO A 165 -8.11 -3.65 -23.50
C PRO A 165 -7.39 -4.08 -22.21
N LEU A 166 -7.74 -5.23 -21.64
CA LEU A 166 -7.14 -5.76 -20.41
C LEU A 166 -5.60 -5.87 -20.50
N GLY A 167 -5.07 -6.24 -21.66
CA GLY A 167 -3.63 -6.29 -21.92
C GLY A 167 -2.95 -4.93 -21.78
N THR A 168 -3.61 -3.88 -22.31
CA THR A 168 -3.15 -2.49 -22.19
C THR A 168 -3.13 -2.04 -20.72
N VAL A 169 -4.21 -2.29 -19.97
CA VAL A 169 -4.28 -1.96 -18.53
C VAL A 169 -3.17 -2.63 -17.74
N LYS A 170 -2.93 -3.93 -17.95
CA LYS A 170 -1.83 -4.66 -17.29
C LYS A 170 -0.46 -4.05 -17.62
N THR A 171 -0.24 -3.68 -18.88
CA THR A 171 1.00 -3.05 -19.33
C THR A 171 1.19 -1.69 -18.68
N TRP A 172 0.16 -0.87 -18.64
CA TRP A 172 0.21 0.47 -18.03
C TRP A 172 0.45 0.41 -16.52
N ILE A 173 -0.18 -0.54 -15.82
CA ILE A 173 0.08 -0.75 -14.39
C ILE A 173 1.55 -1.10 -14.17
N ARG A 174 2.12 -2.05 -14.95
CA ARG A 174 3.52 -2.44 -14.81
C ARG A 174 4.46 -1.29 -15.11
N GLN A 175 4.27 -0.60 -16.23
CA GLN A 175 5.13 0.53 -16.64
C GLN A 175 4.99 1.72 -15.68
N GLY A 176 3.78 1.99 -15.20
CA GLY A 176 3.54 3.03 -14.20
C GLY A 176 4.24 2.75 -12.87
N LEU A 177 4.24 1.49 -12.40
CA LEU A 177 4.99 1.10 -11.20
C LEU A 177 6.51 1.22 -11.41
N GLU A 178 7.02 0.83 -12.55
CA GLU A 178 8.44 0.97 -12.92
C GLU A 178 8.86 2.45 -12.92
N ALA A 179 8.04 3.33 -13.52
CA ALA A 179 8.29 4.77 -13.56
C ALA A 179 8.20 5.42 -12.16
N LEU A 180 7.21 5.03 -11.34
CA LEU A 180 7.12 5.48 -9.94
C LEU A 180 8.36 5.09 -9.15
N ARG A 181 8.79 3.84 -9.30
CA ARG A 181 10.00 3.35 -8.63
C ARG A 181 11.21 4.17 -9.00
N GLY A 182 11.43 4.42 -10.30
CA GLY A 182 12.54 5.23 -10.78
C GLY A 182 12.51 6.67 -10.23
N THR A 183 11.32 7.28 -10.14
CA THR A 183 11.16 8.63 -9.59
C THR A 183 11.44 8.67 -8.07
N LEU A 184 11.00 7.66 -7.34
CA LEU A 184 11.17 7.60 -5.87
C LEU A 184 12.60 7.21 -5.46
N GLU A 185 13.28 6.38 -6.24
CA GLU A 185 14.68 5.99 -6.02
C GLU A 185 15.67 7.06 -6.51
N GLY A 186 15.37 7.77 -7.61
CA GLY A 186 16.21 8.83 -8.17
C GLY A 186 16.09 10.19 -7.48
N GLY A 187 15.14 10.40 -6.60
CA GLY A 187 14.94 11.64 -5.84
C GLY A 187 15.68 11.68 -4.49
N GLY A 188 16.65 10.81 -4.29
CA GLY A 188 17.52 10.76 -3.11
C GLY A 188 18.89 11.39 -3.38
N LEU A 189 18.96 12.72 -3.49
CA LEU A 189 20.18 13.53 -3.24
C LEU A 189 19.85 14.59 -2.22
#